data_949b03c45633fac9e6583213ef6031c3
#
_entry.id   949b03c45633fac9e6583213ef6031c3
#
_cell.length_a   1.000
_cell.length_b   1.000
_cell.length_c   1.000
_cell.angle_alpha   90.00
_cell.angle_beta   90.00
_cell.angle_gamma   90.00
#
_symmetry.space_group_name_H-M   'P 1'
#
loop_
_entity.id
_entity.type
_entity.pdbx_description
1 polymer ?
#
loop_
_entity_poly.entity_id
_entity_poly.type
_entity_poly.pdbx_seq_one_letter_code
_entity_poly.pdbx_strand_id
1 'polypeptide(L)'
;MIKKRPTIKDIAKIAVVSPTDVSMALNDRPRIGQETRRRILCIAKDLNYQPNFVARSLVIKRSHTIGLIITTIMNPFYPELAKGIEDKALELGYNIILCSTNCDLKLEKYYIDMLRSKGVDGIIFSSVEINDPNIKPLIEDHSHSF
;
A
#
# COMPACT_ATOMS: atom_id res chain seq x y z
N MET A 1 -3.66 16.00 -23.37
CA MET A 1 -4.92 15.33 -22.99
C MET A 1 -4.59 14.10 -22.15
N ILE A 2 -4.92 14.10 -20.86
CA ILE A 2 -4.72 12.91 -20.00
C ILE A 2 -5.78 11.89 -20.40
N LYS A 3 -5.39 10.79 -21.04
CA LYS A 3 -6.30 9.68 -21.37
C LYS A 3 -6.92 9.17 -20.07
N LYS A 4 -8.24 9.21 -19.95
CA LYS A 4 -8.98 8.70 -18.80
C LYS A 4 -8.60 7.22 -18.58
N ARG A 5 -8.09 6.88 -17.40
CA ARG A 5 -7.73 5.49 -17.09
C ARG A 5 -8.98 4.60 -17.13
N PRO A 6 -8.92 3.42 -17.76
CA PRO A 6 -10.04 2.50 -17.77
C PRO A 6 -10.40 2.08 -16.35
N THR A 7 -11.69 1.86 -16.11
CA THR A 7 -12.23 1.50 -14.80
C THR A 7 -12.89 0.12 -14.85
N ILE A 8 -13.17 -0.46 -13.68
CA ILE A 8 -13.96 -1.71 -13.57
C ILE A 8 -15.30 -1.58 -14.30
N LYS A 9 -15.92 -0.38 -14.26
CA LYS A 9 -17.19 -0.12 -14.96
C LYS A 9 -17.06 -0.20 -16.49
N ASP A 10 -15.93 0.23 -17.03
CA ASP A 10 -15.67 0.15 -18.47
C ASP A 10 -15.50 -1.31 -18.91
N ILE A 11 -14.77 -2.11 -18.14
CA ILE A 11 -14.64 -3.56 -18.39
C ILE A 11 -15.99 -4.26 -18.29
N ALA A 12 -16.78 -3.95 -17.25
CA ALA A 12 -18.11 -4.52 -17.03
C ALA A 12 -19.05 -4.26 -18.21
N LYS A 13 -19.02 -3.04 -18.76
CA LYS A 13 -19.80 -2.64 -19.92
C LYS A 13 -19.42 -3.45 -21.17
N ILE A 14 -18.14 -3.60 -21.45
CA ILE A 14 -17.64 -4.36 -22.62
C ILE A 14 -17.90 -5.85 -22.45
N ALA A 15 -17.67 -6.40 -21.24
CA ALA A 15 -17.89 -7.80 -20.94
C ALA A 15 -19.38 -8.18 -20.77
N VAL A 16 -20.29 -7.21 -20.73
CA VAL A 16 -21.73 -7.40 -20.47
C VAL A 16 -21.97 -8.18 -19.18
N VAL A 17 -21.33 -7.72 -18.09
CA VAL A 17 -21.44 -8.29 -16.74
C VAL A 17 -21.54 -7.17 -15.70
N SER A 18 -21.81 -7.52 -14.45
CA SER A 18 -21.78 -6.53 -13.37
C SER A 18 -20.35 -6.09 -13.01
N PRO A 19 -20.15 -4.88 -12.46
CA PRO A 19 -18.87 -4.45 -11.90
C PRO A 19 -18.36 -5.38 -10.79
N THR A 20 -19.27 -6.02 -10.06
CA THR A 20 -18.98 -7.01 -9.03
C THR A 20 -18.35 -8.27 -9.64
N ASP A 21 -18.89 -8.74 -10.76
CA ASP A 21 -18.33 -9.90 -11.46
C ASP A 21 -16.91 -9.62 -11.96
N VAL A 22 -16.69 -8.42 -12.51
CA VAL A 22 -15.34 -7.98 -12.91
C VAL A 22 -14.39 -7.97 -11.71
N SER A 23 -14.81 -7.42 -10.58
CA SER A 23 -14.00 -7.40 -9.36
C SER A 23 -13.69 -8.81 -8.88
N MET A 24 -14.66 -9.72 -8.90
CA MET A 24 -14.47 -11.11 -8.52
C MET A 24 -13.51 -11.84 -9.47
N ALA A 25 -13.63 -11.62 -10.77
CA ALA A 25 -12.75 -12.21 -11.78
C ALA A 25 -11.29 -11.78 -11.61
N LEU A 26 -11.07 -10.48 -11.38
CA LEU A 26 -9.74 -9.88 -11.18
C LEU A 26 -9.08 -10.32 -9.84
N ASN A 27 -9.88 -10.71 -8.84
CA ASN A 27 -9.40 -11.13 -7.52
C ASN A 27 -9.45 -12.66 -7.29
N ASP A 28 -9.59 -13.45 -8.33
CA ASP A 28 -9.60 -14.92 -8.28
C ASP A 28 -10.67 -15.53 -7.35
N ARG A 29 -11.84 -14.90 -7.26
CA ARG A 29 -12.94 -15.42 -6.44
C ARG A 29 -13.69 -16.56 -7.16
N PRO A 30 -14.05 -17.65 -6.48
CA PRO A 30 -14.56 -18.88 -7.10
C PRO A 30 -15.99 -18.80 -7.66
N ARG A 31 -16.70 -17.67 -7.56
CA ARG A 31 -18.11 -17.52 -7.95
C ARG A 31 -18.34 -17.20 -9.43
N ILE A 32 -17.30 -17.16 -10.25
CA ILE A 32 -17.41 -16.81 -11.68
C ILE A 32 -16.99 -17.99 -12.53
N GLY A 33 -17.83 -18.31 -13.56
CA GLY A 33 -17.50 -19.35 -14.53
C GLY A 33 -16.20 -19.05 -15.27
N GLN A 34 -15.41 -20.08 -15.56
CA GLN A 34 -14.07 -19.96 -16.16
C GLN A 34 -14.08 -19.18 -17.48
N GLU A 35 -15.10 -19.37 -18.31
CA GLU A 35 -15.24 -18.68 -19.60
C GLU A 35 -15.46 -17.16 -19.43
N THR A 36 -16.38 -16.78 -18.54
CA THR A 36 -16.64 -15.36 -18.21
C THR A 36 -15.39 -14.71 -17.63
N ARG A 37 -14.68 -15.42 -16.76
CA ARG A 37 -13.43 -14.96 -16.19
C ARG A 37 -12.36 -14.72 -17.27
N ARG A 38 -12.14 -15.68 -18.16
CA ARG A 38 -11.17 -15.54 -19.27
C ARG A 38 -11.49 -14.32 -20.12
N ARG A 39 -12.77 -14.11 -20.46
CA ARG A 39 -13.23 -12.94 -21.22
C ARG A 39 -12.94 -11.63 -20.51
N ILE A 40 -13.24 -11.53 -19.21
CA ILE A 40 -12.96 -10.33 -18.41
C ILE A 40 -11.47 -10.02 -18.35
N LEU A 41 -10.62 -11.04 -18.13
CA LEU A 41 -9.17 -10.87 -18.06
C LEU A 41 -8.58 -10.44 -19.42
N CYS A 42 -9.09 -10.94 -20.54
CA CYS A 42 -8.70 -10.52 -21.87
C CYS A 42 -9.01 -9.05 -22.08
N ILE A 43 -10.25 -8.62 -21.81
CA ILE A 43 -10.68 -7.23 -21.95
C ILE A 43 -9.85 -6.29 -21.05
N ALA A 44 -9.57 -6.72 -19.81
CA ALA A 44 -8.75 -5.94 -18.88
C ALA A 44 -7.32 -5.74 -19.44
N LYS A 45 -6.74 -6.77 -20.05
CA LYS A 45 -5.44 -6.70 -20.70
C LYS A 45 -5.46 -5.78 -21.93
N ASP A 46 -6.44 -5.91 -22.80
CA ASP A 46 -6.58 -5.09 -24.00
C ASP A 46 -6.76 -3.61 -23.69
N LEU A 47 -7.47 -3.31 -22.60
CA LEU A 47 -7.64 -1.95 -22.09
C LEU A 47 -6.42 -1.44 -21.31
N ASN A 48 -5.39 -2.25 -21.12
CA ASN A 48 -4.27 -1.95 -20.21
C ASN A 48 -4.77 -1.49 -18.83
N TYR A 49 -5.80 -2.19 -18.31
CA TYR A 49 -6.40 -1.86 -17.04
C TYR A 49 -5.43 -2.16 -15.90
N GLN A 50 -5.22 -1.17 -15.05
CA GLN A 50 -4.48 -1.32 -13.80
C GLN A 50 -5.44 -1.16 -12.61
N PRO A 51 -5.48 -2.13 -11.68
CA PRO A 51 -6.28 -2.00 -10.48
C PRO A 51 -5.98 -0.70 -9.74
N ASN A 52 -7.03 0.02 -9.34
CA ASN A 52 -6.86 1.19 -8.51
C ASN A 52 -6.64 0.73 -7.06
N PHE A 53 -5.39 0.72 -6.63
CA PHE A 53 -5.00 0.32 -5.27
C PHE A 53 -5.68 1.17 -4.19
N VAL A 54 -5.87 2.48 -4.43
CA VAL A 54 -6.55 3.36 -3.48
C VAL A 54 -8.02 2.95 -3.29
N ALA A 55 -8.75 2.67 -4.39
CA ALA A 55 -10.12 2.19 -4.29
C ALA A 55 -10.20 0.80 -3.63
N ARG A 56 -9.21 -0.05 -3.88
CA ARG A 56 -9.12 -1.39 -3.28
C ARG A 56 -8.83 -1.31 -1.79
N SER A 57 -7.89 -0.46 -1.36
CA SER A 57 -7.53 -0.29 0.06
C SER A 57 -8.70 0.22 0.90
N LEU A 58 -9.56 1.08 0.35
CA LEU A 58 -10.79 1.52 1.02
C LEU A 58 -11.77 0.38 1.30
N VAL A 59 -11.86 -0.61 0.39
CA VAL A 59 -12.76 -1.76 0.55
C VAL A 59 -12.17 -2.80 1.51
N ILE A 60 -10.85 -3.06 1.42
CA ILE A 60 -10.17 -4.10 2.22
C ILE A 60 -9.73 -3.54 3.57
N LYS A 61 -9.76 -2.21 3.75
CA LYS A 61 -9.21 -1.48 4.91
C LYS A 61 -7.72 -1.77 5.15
N ARG A 62 -6.97 -2.07 4.08
CA ARG A 62 -5.52 -2.30 4.08
C ARG A 62 -4.89 -1.68 2.85
N SER A 63 -3.80 -0.95 3.05
CA SER A 63 -3.05 -0.32 1.97
C SER A 63 -1.96 -1.23 1.38
N HIS A 64 -1.61 -2.32 2.08
CA HIS A 64 -0.43 -3.13 1.79
C HIS A 64 0.83 -2.29 1.65
N THR A 65 0.95 -1.28 2.48
CA THR A 65 2.07 -0.34 2.49
C THR A 65 2.53 -0.13 3.92
N ILE A 66 3.84 -0.16 4.14
CA ILE A 66 4.50 0.10 5.42
C ILE A 66 5.39 1.33 5.27
N GLY A 67 5.34 2.23 6.24
CA GLY A 67 6.32 3.30 6.39
C GLY A 67 7.60 2.76 7.03
N LEU A 68 8.77 3.13 6.50
CA LEU A 68 10.05 2.89 7.13
C LEU A 68 10.74 4.23 7.37
N ILE A 69 10.83 4.63 8.62
CA ILE A 69 11.50 5.87 9.03
C ILE A 69 12.88 5.53 9.56
N ILE A 70 13.91 6.07 8.90
CA ILE A 70 15.32 5.91 9.28
C ILE A 70 15.95 7.26 9.55
N THR A 71 17.04 7.25 10.29
CA THR A 71 17.80 8.49 10.60
C THR A 71 18.46 9.07 9.37
N THR A 72 19.19 8.27 8.59
CA THR A 72 19.92 8.76 7.42
C THR A 72 20.22 7.64 6.43
N ILE A 73 20.24 7.98 5.16
CA ILE A 73 20.66 7.07 4.09
C ILE A 73 22.19 7.11 3.85
N MET A 74 22.89 8.05 4.50
CA MET A 74 24.35 8.26 4.29
C MET A 74 25.21 7.25 5.06
N ASN A 75 24.67 6.65 6.13
CA ASN A 75 25.35 5.60 6.86
C ASN A 75 25.02 4.23 6.22
N PRO A 76 26.01 3.43 5.79
CA PRO A 76 25.81 2.14 5.11
C PRO A 76 24.92 1.14 5.85
N PHE A 77 24.82 1.23 7.16
CA PHE A 77 23.94 0.38 7.98
C PHE A 77 22.46 0.50 7.56
N TYR A 78 21.97 1.71 7.32
CA TYR A 78 20.53 1.91 7.04
C TYR A 78 20.09 1.40 5.67
N PRO A 79 20.85 1.56 4.57
CA PRO A 79 20.53 0.92 3.30
C PRO A 79 20.47 -0.61 3.38
N GLU A 80 21.37 -1.26 4.12
CA GLU A 80 21.33 -2.71 4.32
C GLU A 80 20.09 -3.14 5.12
N LEU A 81 19.78 -2.42 6.21
CA LEU A 81 18.56 -2.63 6.99
C LEU A 81 17.31 -2.45 6.12
N ALA A 82 17.25 -1.34 5.37
CA ALA A 82 16.12 -1.05 4.48
C ALA A 82 15.94 -2.13 3.41
N LYS A 83 17.04 -2.65 2.86
CA LYS A 83 17.00 -3.75 1.89
C LYS A 83 16.44 -5.02 2.48
N GLY A 84 16.87 -5.42 3.68
CA GLY A 84 16.33 -6.60 4.35
C GLY A 84 14.83 -6.47 4.66
N ILE A 85 14.38 -5.28 5.08
CA ILE A 85 12.97 -5.00 5.34
C ILE A 85 12.17 -5.01 4.03
N GLU A 86 12.70 -4.42 2.94
CA GLU A 86 12.06 -4.40 1.62
C GLU A 86 11.84 -5.81 1.09
N ASP A 87 12.87 -6.67 1.14
CA ASP A 87 12.78 -8.05 0.66
C ASP A 87 11.71 -8.83 1.41
N LYS A 88 11.66 -8.67 2.73
CA LYS A 88 10.62 -9.34 3.55
C LYS A 88 9.23 -8.76 3.33
N ALA A 89 9.11 -7.46 3.16
CA ALA A 89 7.84 -6.82 2.83
C ALA A 89 7.31 -7.31 1.48
N LEU A 90 8.18 -7.40 0.47
CA LEU A 90 7.82 -7.89 -0.86
C LEU A 90 7.32 -9.34 -0.83
N GLU A 91 7.99 -10.24 -0.08
CA GLU A 91 7.53 -11.62 0.13
C GLU A 91 6.11 -11.67 0.72
N LEU A 92 5.78 -10.73 1.62
CA LEU A 92 4.48 -10.64 2.28
C LEU A 92 3.45 -9.82 1.48
N GLY A 93 3.81 -9.33 0.28
CA GLY A 93 2.93 -8.53 -0.57
C GLY A 93 2.75 -7.09 -0.12
N TYR A 94 3.73 -6.53 0.60
CA TYR A 94 3.75 -5.13 1.04
C TYR A 94 4.72 -4.30 0.22
N ASN A 95 4.39 -3.02 0.08
CA ASN A 95 5.29 -1.98 -0.42
C ASN A 95 5.87 -1.19 0.75
N ILE A 96 7.03 -0.54 0.54
CA ILE A 96 7.66 0.31 1.54
C ILE A 96 7.70 1.76 1.05
N ILE A 97 7.42 2.70 1.96
CA ILE A 97 7.72 4.12 1.82
C ILE A 97 8.87 4.43 2.78
N LEU A 98 10.06 4.64 2.21
CA LEU A 98 11.25 5.01 2.98
C LEU A 98 11.27 6.51 3.22
N CYS A 99 11.49 6.91 4.48
CA CYS A 99 11.63 8.29 4.92
C CYS A 99 12.95 8.44 5.71
N SER A 100 13.77 9.42 5.35
CA SER A 100 15.03 9.72 6.04
C SER A 100 14.90 11.06 6.78
N THR A 101 15.09 11.06 8.09
CA THR A 101 14.85 12.23 8.94
C THR A 101 16.09 13.10 9.14
N ASN A 102 17.28 12.58 8.87
CA ASN A 102 18.55 13.24 9.19
C ASN A 102 18.66 13.69 10.66
N CYS A 103 18.09 12.91 11.59
CA CYS A 103 18.00 13.21 13.03
C CYS A 103 17.17 14.49 13.34
N ASP A 104 16.31 14.94 12.44
CA ASP A 104 15.42 16.09 12.68
C ASP A 104 14.05 15.60 13.16
N LEU A 105 13.74 15.88 14.44
CA LEU A 105 12.47 15.52 15.08
C LEU A 105 11.24 16.17 14.43
N LYS A 106 11.41 17.35 13.81
CA LYS A 106 10.30 18.03 13.12
C LYS A 106 10.01 17.32 11.81
N LEU A 107 11.04 16.91 11.08
CA LEU A 107 10.92 16.15 9.85
C LEU A 107 10.37 14.74 10.13
N GLU A 108 10.78 14.13 11.24
CA GLU A 108 10.25 12.85 11.69
C GLU A 108 8.74 12.95 11.95
N LYS A 109 8.31 13.94 12.74
CA LYS A 109 6.88 14.18 12.98
C LYS A 109 6.11 14.38 11.67
N TYR A 110 6.64 15.18 10.75
CA TYR A 110 6.04 15.39 9.45
C TYR A 110 5.85 14.08 8.68
N TYR A 111 6.86 13.19 8.66
CA TYR A 111 6.75 11.89 8.00
C TYR A 111 5.75 10.96 8.69
N ILE A 112 5.69 10.96 10.01
CA ILE A 112 4.68 10.20 10.76
C ILE A 112 3.28 10.66 10.34
N ASP A 113 3.00 11.96 10.39
CA ASP A 113 1.70 12.51 10.04
C ASP A 113 1.34 12.24 8.56
N MET A 114 2.31 12.34 7.66
CA MET A 114 2.16 12.03 6.24
C MET A 114 1.84 10.55 6.01
N LEU A 115 2.55 9.62 6.63
CA LEU A 115 2.33 8.19 6.51
C LEU A 115 0.95 7.78 7.07
N ARG A 116 0.56 8.34 8.22
CA ARG A 116 -0.78 8.14 8.79
C ARG A 116 -1.88 8.66 7.85
N SER A 117 -1.70 9.84 7.27
CA SER A 117 -2.67 10.40 6.31
C SER A 117 -2.79 9.59 5.03
N LYS A 118 -1.72 8.91 4.62
CA LYS A 118 -1.72 7.96 3.49
C LYS A 118 -2.36 6.62 3.85
N GLY A 119 -2.65 6.38 5.12
CA GLY A 119 -3.27 5.14 5.59
C GLY A 119 -2.34 3.93 5.43
N VAL A 120 -1.05 4.06 5.74
CA VAL A 120 -0.14 2.90 5.78
C VAL A 120 -0.59 1.93 6.87
N ASP A 121 -0.38 0.63 6.65
CA ASP A 121 -0.81 -0.43 7.58
C ASP A 121 0.07 -0.50 8.84
N GLY A 122 1.25 0.10 8.80
CA GLY A 122 2.17 0.18 9.92
C GLY A 122 3.37 1.07 9.62
N ILE A 123 4.10 1.44 10.67
CA ILE A 123 5.34 2.21 10.56
C ILE A 123 6.43 1.49 11.33
N ILE A 124 7.56 1.24 10.68
CA ILE A 124 8.77 0.74 11.28
C ILE A 124 9.69 1.93 11.52
N PHE A 125 10.15 2.05 12.75
CA PHE A 125 11.11 3.08 13.14
C PHE A 125 12.48 2.46 13.36
N SER A 126 13.50 3.07 12.77
CA SER A 126 14.89 2.88 13.14
C SER A 126 15.40 4.17 13.74
N SER A 127 14.87 4.53 14.91
CA SER A 127 15.20 5.73 15.66
C SER A 127 16.36 5.47 16.62
N VAL A 128 17.09 6.54 16.93
CA VAL A 128 18.27 6.51 17.82
C VAL A 128 17.87 6.72 19.29
N GLU A 129 16.69 7.27 19.59
CA GLU A 129 16.30 7.64 20.94
C GLU A 129 15.14 6.80 21.47
N ILE A 130 15.36 6.18 22.65
CA ILE A 130 14.36 5.37 23.35
C ILE A 130 13.18 6.21 23.86
N ASN A 131 13.38 7.50 24.10
CA ASN A 131 12.37 8.44 24.61
C ASN A 131 11.94 9.49 23.58
N ASP A 132 11.82 9.06 22.32
CA ASP A 132 11.39 9.98 21.24
C ASP A 132 9.97 10.50 21.49
N PRO A 133 9.78 11.84 21.58
CA PRO A 133 8.48 12.44 21.88
C PRO A 133 7.45 12.22 20.76
N ASN A 134 7.88 11.87 19.53
CA ASN A 134 7.01 11.59 18.41
C ASN A 134 6.52 10.13 18.42
N ILE A 135 7.33 9.21 18.94
CA ILE A 135 7.04 7.76 18.95
C ILE A 135 6.19 7.37 20.15
N LYS A 136 6.45 7.95 21.32
CA LYS A 136 5.75 7.61 22.56
C LYS A 136 4.22 7.66 22.45
N PRO A 137 3.59 8.72 21.87
CA PRO A 137 2.14 8.77 21.70
C PRO A 137 1.60 7.67 20.77
N LEU A 138 2.41 7.20 19.80
CA LEU A 138 2.00 6.15 18.87
C LEU A 138 1.91 4.78 19.54
N ILE A 139 2.80 4.51 20.48
CA ILE A 139 2.79 3.26 21.25
C ILE A 139 1.58 3.26 22.20
N GLU A 140 1.29 4.39 22.83
CA GLU A 140 0.15 4.55 23.74
C GLU A 140 -1.20 4.41 23.03
N ASP A 141 -1.34 4.95 21.82
CA ASP A 141 -2.57 4.88 20.99
C ASP A 141 -2.90 3.44 20.55
N HIS A 142 -1.88 2.61 20.30
CA HIS A 142 -2.05 1.20 19.93
C HIS A 142 -2.35 0.27 21.11
N SER A 143 -2.07 0.67 22.35
CA SER A 143 -2.38 -0.12 23.53
C SER A 143 -3.87 -0.14 23.90
N HIS A 144 -4.70 0.69 23.25
CA HIS A 144 -6.15 0.79 23.49
C HIS A 144 -7.01 0.15 22.39
N SER A 145 -6.40 -0.59 21.44
CA SER A 145 -7.10 -1.21 20.30
C SER A 145 -6.99 -2.75 20.30
N PHE A 146 -7.29 -3.37 21.47
CA PHE A 146 -7.53 -4.81 21.59
C PHE A 146 -8.88 -5.08 22.22
#